data_d037e4f71b30927096eb751388a4e557
#
_entry.id   d037e4f71b30927096eb751388a4e557
#
_cell.length_a   1.000
_cell.length_b   1.000
_cell.length_c   1.000
_cell.angle_alpha   90.00
_cell.angle_beta   90.00
_cell.angle_gamma   90.00
#
_symmetry.space_group_name_H-M   'P 1'
#
loop_
_entity.id
_entity.type
_entity.pdbx_description
1 polymer ?
#
loop_
_entity_poly.entity_id
_entity_poly.type
_entity_poly.pdbx_seq_one_letter_code
_entity_poly.pdbx_strand_id
1 'polypeptide(L)'
;MKQYFMGIDIGTYESRGMLIGEDFRVTAEHTVAHGMSHPRQGWFEHDADKVWWGDFCGISRHLIEAGGIAPEQISCIGASTLGTDCLLGCDCVPVDEHCRPLCKAILYGIDSRADKEIQWLTRHYGRDVRRLFGHPICSGDTATKILWIKNNEPEVYRRTYKFLTGSSFITAKLTGR
;
A
#
# COMPACT_ATOMS: atom_id res chain seq x y z
N MET A 1 16.33 9.16 -27.93
CA MET A 1 15.14 8.29 -27.87
C MET A 1 14.15 9.01 -26.98
N LYS A 2 12.88 9.12 -27.37
CA LYS A 2 11.87 9.84 -26.59
C LYS A 2 11.67 9.12 -25.25
N GLN A 3 11.62 9.86 -24.13
CA GLN A 3 11.52 9.33 -22.78
C GLN A 3 10.10 9.50 -22.23
N TYR A 4 9.70 8.55 -21.39
CA TYR A 4 8.39 8.55 -20.74
C TYR A 4 8.51 8.34 -19.23
N PHE A 5 7.51 8.81 -18.51
CA PHE A 5 7.38 8.66 -17.06
C PHE A 5 6.03 8.01 -16.76
N MET A 6 6.03 7.02 -15.92
CA MET A 6 4.82 6.27 -15.55
C MET A 6 4.48 6.54 -14.07
N GLY A 7 3.26 6.96 -13.81
CA GLY A 7 2.71 7.10 -12.47
C GLY A 7 1.54 6.15 -12.27
N ILE A 8 1.51 5.40 -11.15
CA ILE A 8 0.40 4.51 -10.81
C ILE A 8 0.00 4.75 -9.36
N ASP A 9 -1.30 4.98 -9.16
CA ASP A 9 -1.93 5.13 -7.86
C ASP A 9 -2.87 3.96 -7.58
N ILE A 10 -2.62 3.24 -6.48
CA ILE A 10 -3.45 2.13 -6.04
C ILE A 10 -4.39 2.65 -4.96
N GLY A 11 -5.64 2.88 -5.32
CA GLY A 11 -6.66 3.41 -4.42
C GLY A 11 -7.42 2.33 -3.65
N THR A 12 -8.50 2.77 -3.01
CA THR A 12 -9.36 1.89 -2.18
C THR A 12 -10.29 1.03 -3.01
N TYR A 13 -10.83 1.58 -4.11
CA TYR A 13 -11.82 0.93 -4.96
C TYR A 13 -11.39 0.81 -6.42
N GLU A 14 -10.34 1.52 -6.79
CA GLU A 14 -9.78 1.51 -8.13
C GLU A 14 -8.29 1.88 -8.09
N SER A 15 -7.57 1.36 -9.07
CA SER A 15 -6.19 1.74 -9.35
C SER A 15 -6.14 2.53 -10.65
N ARG A 16 -5.28 3.56 -10.69
CA ARG A 16 -5.15 4.46 -11.85
C ARG A 16 -3.70 4.55 -12.28
N GLY A 17 -3.47 4.64 -13.56
CA GLY A 17 -2.14 4.88 -14.11
C GLY A 17 -2.13 5.86 -15.24
N MET A 18 -1.01 6.53 -15.40
CA MET A 18 -0.77 7.54 -16.42
C MET A 18 0.65 7.39 -16.98
N LEU A 19 0.76 7.51 -18.29
CA LEU A 19 2.02 7.62 -19.02
C LEU A 19 2.17 9.02 -19.57
N ILE A 20 3.27 9.69 -19.26
CA ILE A 20 3.54 11.08 -19.65
C ILE A 20 4.84 11.11 -20.45
N GLY A 21 4.84 11.83 -21.58
CA GLY A 21 6.05 12.10 -22.36
C GLY A 21 6.94 13.19 -21.72
N GLU A 22 8.16 13.34 -22.21
CA GLU A 22 9.09 14.39 -21.80
C GLU A 22 8.58 15.83 -22.07
N ASP A 23 7.55 15.98 -22.91
CA ASP A 23 6.83 17.20 -23.19
C ASP A 23 5.69 17.47 -22.18
N PHE A 24 5.59 16.67 -21.12
CA PHE A 24 4.54 16.68 -20.08
C PHE A 24 3.13 16.44 -20.59
N ARG A 25 2.98 15.88 -21.78
CA ARG A 25 1.66 15.47 -22.31
C ARG A 25 1.34 14.04 -21.91
N VAL A 26 0.09 13.83 -21.52
CA VAL A 26 -0.45 12.49 -21.28
C VAL A 26 -0.48 11.72 -22.58
N THR A 27 0.21 10.60 -22.61
CA THR A 27 0.27 9.70 -23.77
C THR A 27 -0.77 8.59 -23.67
N ALA A 28 -0.98 8.05 -22.46
CA ALA A 28 -1.98 7.03 -22.16
C ALA A 28 -2.40 7.12 -20.69
N GLU A 29 -3.63 6.71 -20.42
CA GLU A 29 -4.17 6.56 -19.05
C GLU A 29 -5.02 5.29 -18.97
N HIS A 30 -5.10 4.70 -17.78
CA HIS A 30 -5.90 3.52 -17.54
C HIS A 30 -6.37 3.46 -16.09
N THR A 31 -7.59 2.93 -15.90
CA THR A 31 -8.19 2.73 -14.57
C THR A 31 -8.70 1.29 -14.47
N VAL A 32 -8.44 0.65 -13.35
CA VAL A 32 -8.93 -0.69 -13.02
C VAL A 32 -9.75 -0.59 -11.74
N ALA A 33 -11.02 -0.95 -11.80
CA ALA A 33 -11.86 -1.05 -10.62
C ALA A 33 -11.59 -2.35 -9.87
N HIS A 34 -11.54 -2.27 -8.55
CA HIS A 34 -11.45 -3.42 -7.66
C HIS A 34 -12.31 -3.21 -6.40
N GLY A 35 -12.44 -4.22 -5.57
CA GLY A 35 -13.19 -4.14 -4.33
C GLY A 35 -12.34 -4.44 -3.11
N MET A 36 -12.89 -4.15 -1.93
CA MET A 36 -12.32 -4.54 -0.65
C MET A 36 -12.96 -5.83 -0.14
N SER A 37 -12.19 -6.61 0.62
CA SER A 37 -12.70 -7.72 1.41
C SER A 37 -13.19 -7.22 2.76
N HIS A 38 -14.38 -7.67 3.17
CA HIS A 38 -15.03 -7.37 4.45
C HIS A 38 -15.29 -8.65 5.23
N PRO A 39 -14.26 -9.35 5.76
CA PRO A 39 -14.45 -10.66 6.39
C PRO A 39 -15.26 -10.59 7.68
N ARG A 40 -15.26 -9.44 8.35
CA ARG A 40 -16.05 -9.14 9.58
C ARG A 40 -16.42 -7.66 9.61
N GLN A 41 -17.39 -7.31 10.44
CA GLN A 41 -17.74 -5.91 10.66
C GLN A 41 -16.51 -5.11 11.14
N GLY A 42 -16.25 -3.97 10.49
CA GLY A 42 -15.12 -3.10 10.80
C GLY A 42 -13.76 -3.60 10.29
N TRP A 43 -13.71 -4.71 9.56
CA TRP A 43 -12.48 -5.22 8.94
C TRP A 43 -12.47 -4.91 7.46
N PHE A 44 -11.38 -4.32 6.99
CA PHE A 44 -11.22 -3.89 5.60
C PHE A 44 -9.86 -4.34 5.08
N GLU A 45 -9.85 -5.15 4.03
CA GLU A 45 -8.65 -5.82 3.55
C GLU A 45 -8.51 -5.76 2.04
N HIS A 46 -7.26 -5.68 1.58
CA HIS A 46 -6.90 -6.00 0.20
C HIS A 46 -6.02 -7.25 0.13
N ASP A 47 -6.13 -7.97 -0.96
CA ASP A 47 -5.15 -8.98 -1.36
C ASP A 47 -3.99 -8.24 -2.06
N ALA A 48 -2.87 -8.07 -1.36
CA ALA A 48 -1.77 -7.24 -1.87
C ALA A 48 -1.17 -7.78 -3.18
N ASP A 49 -1.09 -9.10 -3.37
CA ASP A 49 -0.58 -9.66 -4.62
C ASP A 49 -1.58 -9.49 -5.77
N LYS A 50 -2.88 -9.67 -5.53
CA LYS A 50 -3.89 -9.60 -6.60
C LYS A 50 -4.27 -8.17 -6.94
N VAL A 51 -4.53 -7.34 -5.90
CA VAL A 51 -4.99 -5.96 -6.09
C VAL A 51 -3.79 -5.05 -6.30
N TRP A 52 -2.88 -4.94 -5.35
CA TRP A 52 -1.83 -3.94 -5.46
C TRP A 52 -0.83 -4.27 -6.58
N TRP A 53 -0.24 -5.47 -6.52
CA TRP A 53 0.73 -5.87 -7.54
C TRP A 53 0.08 -6.25 -8.87
N GLY A 54 -1.07 -6.91 -8.83
CA GLY A 54 -1.81 -7.31 -10.04
C GLY A 54 -2.27 -6.11 -10.86
N ASP A 55 -2.90 -5.11 -10.22
CA ASP A 55 -3.32 -3.88 -10.88
C ASP A 55 -2.12 -3.08 -11.39
N PHE A 56 -1.07 -2.96 -10.57
CA PHE A 56 0.16 -2.28 -11.00
C PHE A 56 0.72 -2.89 -12.29
N CYS A 57 0.85 -4.21 -12.36
CA CYS A 57 1.33 -4.91 -13.55
C CYS A 57 0.37 -4.78 -14.73
N GLY A 58 -0.94 -4.90 -14.49
CA GLY A 58 -1.98 -4.78 -15.51
C GLY A 58 -2.00 -3.40 -16.14
N ILE A 59 -2.02 -2.37 -15.30
CA ILE A 59 -2.00 -0.97 -15.73
C ILE A 59 -0.70 -0.67 -16.50
N SER A 60 0.47 -1.10 -15.99
CA SER A 60 1.74 -0.87 -16.67
C SER A 60 1.75 -1.43 -18.09
N ARG A 61 1.27 -2.68 -18.29
CA ARG A 61 1.17 -3.29 -19.63
C ARG A 61 0.24 -2.50 -20.53
N HIS A 62 -0.93 -2.15 -20.03
CA HIS A 62 -1.90 -1.37 -20.81
C HIS A 62 -1.33 -0.02 -21.24
N LEU A 63 -0.66 0.71 -20.35
CA LEU A 63 -0.07 2.00 -20.67
C LEU A 63 1.03 1.92 -21.73
N ILE A 64 1.86 0.87 -21.68
CA ILE A 64 2.91 0.61 -22.68
C ILE A 64 2.27 0.31 -24.05
N GLU A 65 1.28 -0.57 -24.08
CA GLU A 65 0.57 -0.96 -25.32
C GLU A 65 -0.19 0.23 -25.92
N ALA A 66 -1.00 0.93 -25.13
CA ALA A 66 -1.78 2.07 -25.58
C ALA A 66 -0.92 3.27 -25.99
N GLY A 67 0.22 3.46 -25.32
CA GLY A 67 1.22 4.48 -25.68
C GLY A 67 2.03 4.15 -26.91
N GLY A 68 1.99 2.90 -27.40
CA GLY A 68 2.79 2.42 -28.53
C GLY A 68 4.30 2.55 -28.31
N ILE A 69 4.74 2.35 -27.06
CA ILE A 69 6.15 2.55 -26.64
C ILE A 69 6.82 1.21 -26.32
N ALA A 70 8.15 1.20 -26.39
CA ALA A 70 8.94 0.12 -25.83
C ALA A 70 9.19 0.33 -24.32
N PRO A 71 9.20 -0.71 -23.47
CA PRO A 71 9.45 -0.60 -22.04
C PRO A 71 10.74 0.17 -21.68
N GLU A 72 11.78 0.03 -22.49
CA GLU A 72 13.08 0.68 -22.34
C GLU A 72 13.03 2.21 -22.48
N GLN A 73 11.92 2.75 -22.99
CA GLN A 73 11.69 4.19 -23.08
C GLN A 73 11.13 4.79 -21.77
N ILE A 74 10.79 3.95 -20.79
CA ILE A 74 10.33 4.39 -19.46
C ILE A 74 11.55 4.72 -18.62
N SER A 75 11.73 6.01 -18.32
CA SER A 75 12.86 6.52 -17.55
C SER A 75 12.62 6.47 -16.04
N CYS A 76 11.36 6.52 -15.61
CA CYS A 76 11.00 6.52 -14.20
C CYS A 76 9.59 5.98 -13.99
N ILE A 77 9.41 5.25 -12.89
CA ILE A 77 8.12 4.76 -12.42
C ILE A 77 7.90 5.29 -11.02
N GLY A 78 6.77 5.96 -10.79
CA GLY A 78 6.29 6.39 -9.49
C GLY A 78 5.08 5.57 -9.06
N ALA A 79 5.05 5.12 -7.81
CA ALA A 79 3.91 4.43 -7.24
C ALA A 79 3.38 5.16 -6.01
N SER A 80 2.07 5.34 -5.96
CA SER A 80 1.32 5.82 -4.79
C SER A 80 0.34 4.74 -4.38
N THR A 81 0.00 4.68 -3.10
CA THR A 81 -0.99 3.75 -2.57
C THR A 81 -1.80 4.40 -1.45
N LEU A 82 -2.84 3.71 -1.02
CA LEU A 82 -3.73 4.04 0.09
C LEU A 82 -3.01 4.78 1.24
N GLY A 83 -3.47 5.97 1.57
CA GLY A 83 -3.11 6.63 2.82
C GLY A 83 -1.70 7.21 2.88
N THR A 84 -1.20 7.78 1.80
CA THR A 84 0.09 8.49 1.76
C THR A 84 0.16 9.71 2.70
N ASP A 85 -0.97 10.19 3.20
CA ASP A 85 -1.06 11.38 4.06
C ASP A 85 -0.69 11.11 5.54
N CYS A 86 -0.42 9.86 5.90
CA CYS A 86 -0.03 9.51 7.26
C CYS A 86 1.49 9.45 7.40
N LEU A 87 2.04 10.25 8.30
CA LEU A 87 3.47 10.31 8.62
C LEU A 87 4.10 8.94 8.99
N LEU A 88 3.29 7.99 9.44
CA LEU A 88 3.73 6.70 9.96
C LEU A 88 3.26 5.49 9.12
N GLY A 89 2.72 5.74 7.92
CA GLY A 89 2.06 4.72 7.12
C GLY A 89 0.66 4.38 7.63
N CYS A 90 -0.24 3.94 6.74
CA CYS A 90 -1.65 3.81 7.07
C CYS A 90 -2.19 2.39 6.92
N ASP A 91 -1.68 1.65 5.99
CA ASP A 91 -1.98 0.26 5.73
C ASP A 91 -0.85 -0.65 6.22
N CYS A 92 -1.09 -1.94 6.27
CA CYS A 92 -0.11 -2.89 6.78
C CYS A 92 -0.24 -4.24 6.09
N VAL A 93 0.82 -4.68 5.44
CA VAL A 93 0.95 -6.03 4.93
C VAL A 93 2.20 -6.70 5.51
N PRO A 94 2.06 -7.81 6.28
CA PRO A 94 3.18 -8.62 6.71
C PRO A 94 3.69 -9.48 5.55
N VAL A 95 4.98 -9.47 5.31
CA VAL A 95 5.61 -10.25 4.24
C VAL A 95 6.76 -11.12 4.76
N ASP A 96 7.04 -12.21 4.07
CA ASP A 96 8.23 -13.04 4.28
C ASP A 96 9.49 -12.42 3.62
N GLU A 97 10.63 -13.10 3.74
CA GLU A 97 11.93 -12.69 3.17
C GLU A 97 11.94 -12.60 1.62
N HIS A 98 10.94 -13.21 0.96
CA HIS A 98 10.75 -13.15 -0.48
C HIS A 98 9.67 -12.15 -0.92
N CYS A 99 9.26 -11.23 -0.02
CA CYS A 99 8.20 -10.25 -0.24
C CYS A 99 6.86 -10.89 -0.61
N ARG A 100 6.55 -12.10 -0.08
CA ARG A 100 5.24 -12.75 -0.24
C ARG A 100 4.35 -12.41 0.94
N PRO A 101 3.14 -11.88 0.72
CA PRO A 101 2.20 -11.59 1.79
C PRO A 101 1.85 -12.84 2.61
N LEU A 102 1.88 -12.71 3.93
CA LEU A 102 1.55 -13.80 4.86
C LEU A 102 0.07 -13.80 5.24
N CYS A 103 -0.61 -12.69 5.05
CA CYS A 103 -2.06 -12.53 5.12
C CYS A 103 -2.49 -11.35 4.24
N LYS A 104 -3.79 -11.07 4.17
CA LYS A 104 -4.28 -9.89 3.47
C LYS A 104 -3.82 -8.61 4.17
N ALA A 105 -3.61 -7.57 3.38
CA ALA A 105 -3.25 -6.25 3.88
C ALA A 105 -4.42 -5.64 4.67
N ILE A 106 -4.13 -5.12 5.86
CA ILE A 106 -5.07 -4.36 6.69
C ILE A 106 -5.04 -2.92 6.21
N LEU A 107 -6.21 -2.41 5.80
CA LEU A 107 -6.29 -1.08 5.22
C LEU A 107 -6.15 0.02 6.28
N TYR A 108 -6.00 1.24 5.79
CA TYR A 108 -5.79 2.46 6.58
C TYR A 108 -6.88 2.72 7.64
N GLY A 109 -7.12 3.95 8.04
CA GLY A 109 -8.00 4.36 9.15
C GLY A 109 -9.45 3.91 9.13
N ILE A 110 -9.93 3.25 8.07
CA ILE A 110 -11.28 2.67 7.99
C ILE A 110 -11.38 1.32 8.74
N ASP A 111 -10.26 0.60 8.91
CA ASP A 111 -10.23 -0.66 9.64
C ASP A 111 -10.17 -0.43 11.15
N SER A 112 -11.13 -0.98 11.89
CA SER A 112 -11.26 -0.80 13.34
C SER A 112 -10.86 -2.03 14.17
N ARG A 113 -10.24 -3.06 13.53
CA ARG A 113 -9.89 -4.30 14.26
C ARG A 113 -8.94 -4.08 15.43
N ALA A 114 -8.09 -3.05 15.38
CA ALA A 114 -7.06 -2.75 16.37
C ALA A 114 -7.51 -1.81 17.50
N ASP A 115 -8.81 -1.62 17.71
CA ASP A 115 -9.32 -0.67 18.71
C ASP A 115 -8.80 -0.94 20.12
N LYS A 116 -8.62 -2.20 20.52
CA LYS A 116 -8.06 -2.58 21.83
C LYS A 116 -6.58 -2.19 21.94
N GLU A 117 -5.83 -2.40 20.88
CA GLU A 117 -4.42 -2.03 20.77
C GLU A 117 -4.25 -0.52 20.79
N ILE A 118 -5.10 0.23 20.08
CA ILE A 118 -5.13 1.70 20.11
C ILE A 118 -5.36 2.20 21.54
N GLN A 119 -6.34 1.66 22.25
CA GLN A 119 -6.61 2.02 23.64
C GLN A 119 -5.43 1.71 24.56
N TRP A 120 -4.79 0.56 24.39
CA TRP A 120 -3.63 0.16 25.16
C TRP A 120 -2.44 1.08 24.89
N LEU A 121 -2.11 1.32 23.65
CA LEU A 121 -1.03 2.22 23.24
C LEU A 121 -1.27 3.65 23.71
N THR A 122 -2.50 4.13 23.60
CA THR A 122 -2.89 5.49 24.06
C THR A 122 -2.68 5.67 25.57
N ARG A 123 -3.02 4.67 26.37
CA ARG A 123 -2.80 4.71 27.82
C ARG A 123 -1.32 4.75 28.19
N HIS A 124 -0.48 4.03 27.46
CA HIS A 124 0.95 3.89 27.79
C HIS A 124 1.84 4.94 27.14
N TYR A 125 1.54 5.34 25.89
CA TYR A 125 2.41 6.15 25.05
C TYR A 125 1.72 7.38 24.43
N GLY A 126 0.43 7.60 24.65
CA GLY A 126 -0.35 8.62 23.94
C GLY A 126 0.18 10.04 24.12
N ARG A 127 0.75 10.39 25.29
CA ARG A 127 1.39 11.67 25.53
C ARG A 127 2.64 11.86 24.66
N ASP A 128 3.50 10.85 24.63
CA ASP A 128 4.75 10.91 23.90
C ASP A 128 4.53 10.88 22.39
N VAL A 129 3.59 10.07 21.91
CA VAL A 129 3.21 10.03 20.50
C VAL A 129 2.67 11.40 20.07
N ARG A 130 1.74 11.99 20.81
CA ARG A 130 1.20 13.33 20.51
C ARG A 130 2.29 14.40 20.50
N ARG A 131 3.25 14.33 21.42
CA ARG A 131 4.37 15.28 21.50
C ARG A 131 5.33 15.13 20.30
N LEU A 132 5.62 13.90 19.88
CA LEU A 132 6.60 13.62 18.83
C LEU A 132 6.00 13.75 17.41
N PHE A 133 4.75 13.33 17.23
CA PHE A 133 4.11 13.22 15.91
C PHE A 133 2.97 14.20 15.68
N GLY A 134 2.53 14.93 16.71
CA GLY A 134 1.50 15.96 16.59
C GLY A 134 0.05 15.46 16.53
N HIS A 135 -0.20 14.12 16.53
CA HIS A 135 -1.53 13.52 16.48
C HIS A 135 -1.72 12.42 17.52
N PRO A 136 -2.96 12.10 17.90
CA PRO A 136 -3.24 10.95 18.77
C PRO A 136 -3.05 9.64 18.01
N ILE A 137 -2.78 8.55 18.75
CA ILE A 137 -2.75 7.20 18.18
C ILE A 137 -4.14 6.84 17.63
N CYS A 138 -4.20 6.35 16.41
CA CYS A 138 -5.45 6.06 15.73
C CYS A 138 -5.36 4.81 14.82
N SER A 139 -6.48 4.43 14.22
CA SER A 139 -6.55 3.32 13.25
C SER A 139 -5.76 3.58 11.96
N GLY A 140 -5.36 4.81 11.69
CA GLY A 140 -4.44 5.18 10.62
C GLY A 140 -2.99 4.71 10.86
N ASP A 141 -2.59 4.46 12.10
CA ASP A 141 -1.20 4.12 12.41
C ASP A 141 -0.89 2.64 12.13
N THR A 142 0.12 2.34 11.32
CA THR A 142 0.58 0.97 11.05
C THR A 142 0.99 0.24 12.32
N ALA A 143 1.56 0.92 13.31
CA ALA A 143 1.98 0.33 14.58
C ALA A 143 0.83 -0.37 15.32
N THR A 144 -0.39 0.16 15.24
CA THR A 144 -1.58 -0.45 15.87
C THR A 144 -1.95 -1.77 15.22
N LYS A 145 -1.82 -1.86 13.89
CA LYS A 145 -2.06 -3.08 13.11
C LYS A 145 -0.98 -4.14 13.36
N ILE A 146 0.28 -3.73 13.47
CA ILE A 146 1.39 -4.63 13.83
C ILE A 146 1.14 -5.23 15.22
N LEU A 147 0.74 -4.42 16.19
CA LEU A 147 0.43 -4.91 17.54
C LEU A 147 -0.78 -5.85 17.52
N TRP A 148 -1.80 -5.54 16.72
CA TRP A 148 -2.95 -6.43 16.55
C TRP A 148 -2.52 -7.78 15.95
N ILE A 149 -1.71 -7.80 14.88
CA ILE A 149 -1.19 -9.03 14.28
C ILE A 149 -0.39 -9.82 15.32
N LYS A 150 0.47 -9.16 16.10
CA LYS A 150 1.23 -9.83 17.18
C LYS A 150 0.32 -10.52 18.19
N ASN A 151 -0.77 -9.89 18.60
CA ASN A 151 -1.67 -10.38 19.63
C ASN A 151 -2.67 -11.43 19.14
N ASN A 152 -3.13 -11.32 17.88
CA ASN A 152 -4.25 -12.11 17.36
C ASN A 152 -3.83 -13.13 16.30
N GLU A 153 -2.70 -12.91 15.63
CA GLU A 153 -2.15 -13.78 14.57
C GLU A 153 -0.65 -14.08 14.86
N PRO A 154 -0.32 -14.69 16.01
CA PRO A 154 1.08 -14.84 16.46
C PRO A 154 1.95 -15.65 15.49
N GLU A 155 1.36 -16.60 14.74
CA GLU A 155 2.07 -17.37 13.72
C GLU A 155 2.47 -16.47 12.54
N VAL A 156 1.56 -15.60 12.07
CA VAL A 156 1.86 -14.61 11.03
C VAL A 156 2.96 -13.68 11.52
N TYR A 157 2.83 -13.15 12.76
CA TYR A 157 3.83 -12.26 13.34
C TYR A 157 5.23 -12.89 13.39
N ARG A 158 5.37 -14.14 13.84
CA ARG A 158 6.66 -14.84 13.94
C ARG A 158 7.31 -15.11 12.59
N ARG A 159 6.51 -15.32 11.53
CA ARG A 159 6.99 -15.55 10.16
C ARG A 159 7.25 -14.26 9.39
N THR A 160 6.83 -13.12 9.92
CA THR A 160 6.98 -11.84 9.25
C THR A 160 8.42 -11.38 9.26
N TYR A 161 8.98 -11.18 8.08
CA TYR A 161 10.28 -10.54 7.90
C TYR A 161 10.17 -9.02 7.97
N LYS A 162 9.17 -8.44 7.29
CA LYS A 162 8.87 -6.99 7.26
C LYS A 162 7.36 -6.74 7.30
N PHE A 163 6.99 -5.61 7.90
CA PHE A 163 5.67 -5.01 7.73
C PHE A 163 5.81 -3.87 6.74
N LEU A 164 5.09 -3.93 5.63
CA LEU A 164 5.18 -2.96 4.54
C LEU A 164 3.86 -2.19 4.40
N THR A 165 3.97 -0.93 3.98
CA THR A 165 2.84 -0.19 3.40
C THR A 165 2.70 -0.58 1.93
N GLY A 166 1.59 -0.21 1.28
CA GLY A 166 1.37 -0.53 -0.13
C GLY A 166 2.48 0.03 -1.03
N SER A 167 2.88 1.30 -0.82
CA SER A 167 3.98 1.90 -1.59
C SER A 167 5.30 1.16 -1.40
N SER A 168 5.61 0.77 -0.16
CA SER A 168 6.81 -0.02 0.15
C SER A 168 6.74 -1.41 -0.46
N PHE A 169 5.55 -2.05 -0.46
CA PHE A 169 5.33 -3.35 -1.08
C PHE A 169 5.58 -3.30 -2.60
N ILE A 170 4.98 -2.32 -3.30
CA ILE A 170 5.22 -2.13 -4.74
C ILE A 170 6.71 -1.87 -5.01
N THR A 171 7.35 -1.01 -4.22
CA THR A 171 8.78 -0.73 -4.36
C THR A 171 9.63 -1.99 -4.17
N ALA A 172 9.33 -2.79 -3.15
CA ALA A 172 10.04 -4.06 -2.91
C ALA A 172 9.86 -5.06 -4.07
N LYS A 173 8.64 -5.18 -4.61
CA LYS A 173 8.37 -6.00 -5.80
C LYS A 173 9.14 -5.54 -7.04
N LEU A 174 9.25 -4.22 -7.25
CA LEU A 174 9.96 -3.64 -8.40
C LEU A 174 11.48 -3.78 -8.30
N THR A 175 12.03 -3.67 -7.09
CA THR A 175 13.48 -3.60 -6.88
C THR A 175 14.09 -4.92 -6.41
N GLY A 176 13.29 -5.86 -5.94
CA GLY A 176 13.74 -7.10 -5.31
C GLY A 176 14.39 -6.89 -3.93
N ARG A 177 14.08 -5.78 -3.27
CA ARG A 177 14.73 -5.40 -1.98
C ARG A 177 13.71 -5.08 -0.90
#